data_512e77048ca65614fa9b5ab827c3cb7d
#
_entry.id   512e77048ca65614fa9b5ab827c3cb7d
#
_cell.length_a   1.000
_cell.length_b   1.000
_cell.length_c   1.000
_cell.angle_alpha   90.00
_cell.angle_beta   90.00
_cell.angle_gamma   90.00
#
_symmetry.space_group_name_H-M   'P 1'
#
loop_
_entity.id
_entity.type
_entity.pdbx_description
1 polymer ?
#
loop_
_entity_poly.entity_id
_entity_poly.type
_entity_poly.pdbx_seq_one_letter_code
_entity_poly.pdbx_strand_id
1 'polypeptide(L)'
;MVDLPSQAPSEIRHARMDLKDKVVHPIEIDEGTMLAQILGKREIGVNSTHHQAIGKVAPGLKVTARAADGVIEATELCKPILPYYLAIQFHPERLIWRHPEFLELFRSFTAACAVNRTRQL
;
A
#
# COMPACT_ATOMS: atom_id res chain seq x y z
N MET A 1 -1.32 7.78 -14.35
CA MET A 1 -0.94 6.35 -14.24
C MET A 1 -0.01 5.97 -15.38
N VAL A 2 0.90 5.04 -15.13
CA VAL A 2 1.82 4.51 -16.12
C VAL A 2 1.56 3.02 -16.35
N ASP A 3 1.77 2.56 -17.57
CA ASP A 3 1.73 1.14 -17.91
C ASP A 3 3.12 0.55 -17.67
N LEU A 4 3.23 -0.36 -16.70
CA LEU A 4 4.53 -0.86 -16.24
C LEU A 4 5.34 -1.58 -17.32
N PRO A 5 4.75 -2.51 -18.11
CA PRO A 5 5.54 -3.22 -19.11
C PRO A 5 6.13 -2.32 -20.20
N SER A 6 5.44 -1.25 -20.59
CA SER A 6 5.86 -0.39 -21.69
C SER A 6 6.54 0.89 -21.26
N GLN A 7 6.10 1.50 -20.14
CA GLN A 7 6.56 2.82 -19.70
C GLN A 7 7.59 2.77 -18.56
N ALA A 8 7.61 1.68 -17.80
CA ALA A 8 8.55 1.49 -16.69
C ALA A 8 9.00 0.03 -16.60
N PRO A 9 9.64 -0.52 -17.65
CA PRO A 9 10.06 -1.92 -17.63
C PRO A 9 11.12 -2.14 -16.54
N SER A 10 11.01 -3.28 -15.84
CA SER A 10 11.96 -3.68 -14.82
C SER A 10 12.04 -5.21 -14.72
N GLU A 11 12.98 -5.70 -13.90
CA GLU A 11 13.10 -7.12 -13.62
C GLU A 11 11.98 -7.62 -12.68
N ILE A 12 11.35 -6.72 -11.93
CA ILE A 12 10.21 -7.05 -11.08
C ILE A 12 8.95 -7.13 -11.94
N ARG A 13 8.31 -8.29 -11.93
CA ARG A 13 7.03 -8.49 -12.61
C ARG A 13 5.90 -8.18 -11.65
N HIS A 14 5.21 -7.07 -11.89
CA HIS A 14 4.10 -6.63 -11.03
C HIS A 14 2.77 -7.32 -11.38
N ALA A 15 2.62 -7.84 -12.58
CA ALA A 15 1.39 -8.51 -13.00
C ALA A 15 1.48 -10.03 -12.80
N ARG A 16 1.69 -10.47 -11.56
CA ARG A 16 1.81 -11.89 -11.18
C ARG A 16 0.46 -12.43 -10.71
N MET A 17 -0.48 -12.55 -11.63
CA MET A 17 -1.82 -13.08 -11.35
C MET A 17 -1.81 -14.54 -10.93
N ASP A 18 -0.76 -15.28 -11.26
CA ASP A 18 -0.52 -16.66 -10.85
C ASP A 18 -0.14 -16.79 -9.36
N LEU A 19 0.29 -15.69 -8.73
CA LEU A 19 0.75 -15.65 -7.34
C LEU A 19 -0.05 -14.65 -6.49
N LYS A 20 -1.38 -14.60 -6.69
CA LYS A 20 -2.25 -13.61 -6.01
C LYS A 20 -2.16 -13.65 -4.49
N ASP A 21 -1.98 -14.83 -3.90
CA ASP A 21 -1.96 -15.06 -2.45
C ASP A 21 -0.55 -15.26 -1.89
N LYS A 22 0.47 -14.94 -2.68
CA LYS A 22 1.87 -15.11 -2.30
C LYS A 22 2.64 -13.81 -2.40
N VAL A 23 3.66 -13.69 -1.56
CA VAL A 23 4.62 -12.59 -1.64
C VAL A 23 5.43 -12.73 -2.92
N VAL A 24 5.52 -11.64 -3.67
CA VAL A 24 6.25 -11.55 -4.95
C VAL A 24 7.52 -10.73 -4.80
N HIS A 25 7.44 -9.57 -4.14
CA HIS A 25 8.58 -8.68 -3.95
C HIS A 25 8.45 -7.86 -2.66
N PRO A 26 9.56 -7.38 -2.09
CA PRO A 26 9.49 -6.48 -0.95
C PRO A 26 9.12 -5.05 -1.37
N ILE A 27 8.64 -4.29 -0.40
CA ILE A 27 8.50 -2.85 -0.50
C ILE A 27 9.23 -2.21 0.67
N GLU A 28 9.74 -0.99 0.45
CA GLU A 28 10.28 -0.14 1.51
C GLU A 28 9.24 0.90 1.91
N ILE A 29 9.03 1.03 3.20
CA ILE A 29 8.05 1.95 3.80
C ILE A 29 8.81 3.07 4.50
N ASP A 30 8.46 4.32 4.21
CA ASP A 30 9.10 5.47 4.82
C ASP A 30 8.80 5.52 6.33
N GLU A 31 9.80 5.94 7.10
CA GLU A 31 9.68 6.10 8.54
C GLU A 31 8.67 7.20 8.88
N GLY A 32 7.95 7.02 9.99
CA GLY A 32 6.98 8.00 10.47
C GLY A 32 5.67 8.03 9.71
N THR A 33 5.44 7.07 8.82
CA THR A 33 4.20 6.97 8.06
C THR A 33 3.16 6.14 8.78
N MET A 34 1.89 6.31 8.41
CA MET A 34 0.80 5.51 8.95
C MET A 34 1.00 4.04 8.62
N LEU A 35 1.40 3.72 7.40
CA LEU A 35 1.64 2.34 6.99
C LEU A 35 2.72 1.66 7.82
N ALA A 36 3.84 2.36 8.09
CA ALA A 36 4.91 1.84 8.93
C ALA A 36 4.44 1.57 10.36
N GLN A 37 3.60 2.46 10.92
CA GLN A 37 3.04 2.28 12.26
C GLN A 37 2.08 1.10 12.31
N ILE A 38 1.22 0.95 11.32
CA ILE A 38 0.23 -0.15 11.26
C ILE A 38 0.92 -1.50 11.18
N LEU A 39 1.90 -1.63 10.29
CA LEU A 39 2.59 -2.90 10.06
C LEU A 39 3.74 -3.16 11.05
N GLY A 40 4.23 -2.12 11.73
CA GLY A 40 5.34 -2.23 12.65
C GLY A 40 6.67 -2.57 11.97
N LYS A 41 6.78 -2.32 10.66
CA LYS A 41 7.94 -2.64 9.83
C LYS A 41 8.17 -1.56 8.80
N ARG A 42 9.41 -1.47 8.32
CA ARG A 42 9.78 -0.58 7.21
C ARG A 42 10.09 -1.33 5.92
N GLU A 43 10.15 -2.64 5.98
CA GLU A 43 10.27 -3.51 4.82
C GLU A 43 9.35 -4.70 5.00
N ILE A 44 8.54 -5.00 3.98
CA ILE A 44 7.63 -6.13 4.01
C ILE A 44 7.44 -6.66 2.59
N GLY A 45 7.27 -7.98 2.46
CA GLY A 45 6.92 -8.59 1.18
C GLY A 45 5.45 -8.45 0.88
N VAL A 46 5.12 -8.18 -0.37
CA VAL A 46 3.75 -8.01 -0.85
C VAL A 46 3.50 -8.83 -2.12
N ASN A 47 2.23 -9.09 -2.41
CA ASN A 47 1.83 -9.63 -3.69
C ASN A 47 1.80 -8.53 -4.75
N SER A 48 1.72 -8.90 -6.02
CA SER A 48 1.73 -7.95 -7.11
C SER A 48 0.91 -8.49 -8.28
N THR A 49 -0.25 -7.87 -8.50
CA THR A 49 -1.20 -8.30 -9.54
C THR A 49 -1.70 -7.12 -10.37
N HIS A 50 -0.80 -6.19 -10.70
CA HIS A 50 -1.14 -4.98 -11.43
C HIS A 50 -0.17 -4.72 -12.57
N HIS A 51 -0.66 -4.14 -13.68
CA HIS A 51 0.17 -3.74 -14.80
C HIS A 51 0.29 -2.21 -14.93
N GLN A 52 -0.43 -1.48 -14.10
CA GLN A 52 -0.39 -0.02 -14.03
C GLN A 52 0.03 0.42 -12.63
N ALA A 53 0.58 1.61 -12.52
CA ALA A 53 0.95 2.21 -11.25
C ALA A 53 0.81 3.74 -11.32
N ILE A 54 0.89 4.38 -10.16
CA ILE A 54 0.93 5.83 -10.08
C ILE A 54 2.27 6.30 -10.62
N GLY A 55 2.26 7.12 -11.67
CA GLY A 55 3.48 7.76 -12.19
C GLY A 55 3.82 9.02 -11.44
N LYS A 56 2.80 9.84 -11.13
CA LYS A 56 2.94 11.09 -10.40
C LYS A 56 1.78 11.22 -9.43
N VAL A 57 2.08 11.50 -8.16
CA VAL A 57 1.05 11.70 -7.14
C VAL A 57 0.41 13.08 -7.25
N ALA A 58 -0.87 13.16 -6.90
CA ALA A 58 -1.60 14.43 -6.87
C ALA A 58 -1.05 15.34 -5.76
N PRO A 59 -1.22 16.68 -5.90
CA PRO A 59 -0.91 17.60 -4.81
C PRO A 59 -1.67 17.21 -3.53
N GLY A 60 -0.99 17.31 -2.39
CA GLY A 60 -1.57 16.93 -1.10
C GLY A 60 -1.36 15.46 -0.72
N LEU A 61 -0.88 14.64 -1.64
CA LEU A 61 -0.50 13.25 -1.38
C LEU A 61 1.02 13.11 -1.36
N LYS A 62 1.51 12.15 -0.59
CA LYS A 62 2.93 11.77 -0.57
C LYS A 62 3.07 10.28 -0.75
N VAL A 63 4.15 9.87 -1.40
CA VAL A 63 4.54 8.47 -1.52
C VAL A 63 5.10 8.01 -0.17
N THR A 64 4.62 6.88 0.34
CA THR A 64 5.06 6.32 1.62
C THR A 64 5.66 4.93 1.51
N ALA A 65 5.51 4.27 0.38
CA ALA A 65 6.17 2.99 0.12
C ALA A 65 6.47 2.82 -1.37
N ARG A 66 7.60 2.15 -1.66
CA ARG A 66 8.05 1.86 -3.02
C ARG A 66 8.64 0.46 -3.11
N ALA A 67 8.48 -0.17 -4.26
CA ALA A 67 9.24 -1.35 -4.64
C ALA A 67 10.68 -0.95 -5.01
N ALA A 68 11.59 -1.93 -5.11
CA ALA A 68 12.99 -1.67 -5.42
C ALA A 68 13.21 -1.01 -6.78
N ASP A 69 12.29 -1.22 -7.73
CA ASP A 69 12.30 -0.59 -9.06
C ASP A 69 11.72 0.83 -9.08
N GLY A 70 11.36 1.37 -7.91
CA GLY A 70 10.79 2.71 -7.78
C GLY A 70 9.28 2.79 -7.97
N VAL A 71 8.61 1.69 -8.27
CA VAL A 71 7.15 1.67 -8.42
C VAL A 71 6.49 2.05 -7.09
N ILE A 72 5.57 3.01 -7.16
CA ILE A 72 4.83 3.50 -6.00
C ILE A 72 3.86 2.42 -5.54
N GLU A 73 3.95 2.05 -4.26
CA GLU A 73 3.14 0.99 -3.66
C GLU A 73 2.17 1.50 -2.59
N ALA A 74 2.40 2.69 -2.04
CA ALA A 74 1.48 3.32 -1.09
C ALA A 74 1.60 4.83 -1.11
N THR A 75 0.46 5.49 -0.84
CA THR A 75 0.40 6.95 -0.67
C THR A 75 -0.44 7.31 0.54
N GLU A 76 -0.12 8.43 1.17
CA GLU A 76 -0.85 9.00 2.30
C GLU A 76 -1.02 10.51 2.10
N LEU A 77 -1.84 11.14 2.96
CA LEU A 77 -2.00 12.59 2.94
C LEU A 77 -0.77 13.28 3.51
N CYS A 78 -0.37 14.40 2.90
CA CYS A 78 0.67 15.27 3.46
C CYS A 78 0.21 15.92 4.75
N LYS A 79 -1.09 16.24 4.85
CA LYS A 79 -1.74 16.86 6.02
C LYS A 79 -2.98 16.07 6.39
N PRO A 80 -3.30 15.92 7.70
CA PRO A 80 -4.43 15.11 8.14
C PRO A 80 -5.78 15.83 7.96
N ILE A 81 -6.13 16.15 6.73
CA ILE A 81 -7.40 16.82 6.38
C ILE A 81 -8.59 15.88 6.38
N LEU A 82 -8.35 14.57 6.38
CA LEU A 82 -9.36 13.54 6.53
C LEU A 82 -9.00 12.65 7.72
N PRO A 83 -10.01 12.04 8.39
CA PRO A 83 -9.75 11.14 9.52
C PRO A 83 -8.86 9.95 9.17
N TYR A 84 -8.98 9.45 7.95
CA TYR A 84 -8.22 8.30 7.47
C TYR A 84 -8.06 8.36 5.96
N TYR A 85 -6.85 8.20 5.49
CA TYR A 85 -6.55 8.00 4.07
C TYR A 85 -5.30 7.14 3.97
N LEU A 86 -5.43 6.00 3.32
CA LEU A 86 -4.31 5.13 2.97
C LEU A 86 -4.61 4.45 1.64
N ALA A 87 -3.80 4.70 0.65
CA ALA A 87 -3.89 4.03 -0.64
C ALA A 87 -2.74 3.06 -0.78
N ILE A 88 -3.02 1.84 -1.17
CA ILE A 88 -2.03 0.79 -1.38
C ILE A 88 -2.24 0.12 -2.74
N GLN A 89 -1.15 -0.33 -3.35
CA GLN A 89 -1.18 -0.97 -4.67
C GLN A 89 -1.34 -2.49 -4.57
N PHE A 90 -0.80 -3.10 -3.53
CA PHE A 90 -0.89 -4.54 -3.31
C PHE A 90 -2.26 -4.94 -2.75
N HIS A 91 -2.49 -6.23 -2.62
CA HIS A 91 -3.77 -6.81 -2.17
C HIS A 91 -3.60 -7.54 -0.83
N PRO A 92 -3.67 -6.83 0.30
CA PRO A 92 -3.48 -7.45 1.62
C PRO A 92 -4.58 -8.48 1.96
N GLU A 93 -5.79 -8.32 1.41
CA GLU A 93 -6.91 -9.24 1.63
C GLU A 93 -6.61 -10.66 1.14
N ARG A 94 -5.65 -10.81 0.23
CA ARG A 94 -5.23 -12.10 -0.30
C ARG A 94 -4.03 -12.69 0.44
N LEU A 95 -3.43 -11.91 1.37
CA LEU A 95 -2.24 -12.31 2.09
C LEU A 95 -2.51 -12.70 3.55
N ILE A 96 -3.67 -12.35 4.11
CA ILE A 96 -3.94 -12.48 5.55
C ILE A 96 -3.85 -13.92 6.07
N TRP A 97 -4.13 -14.92 5.25
CA TRP A 97 -4.08 -16.33 5.64
C TRP A 97 -2.64 -16.82 5.84
N ARG A 98 -1.71 -16.35 5.04
CA ARG A 98 -0.29 -16.71 5.11
C ARG A 98 0.52 -15.73 5.95
N HIS A 99 0.08 -14.47 5.99
CA HIS A 99 0.77 -13.35 6.62
C HIS A 99 -0.23 -12.54 7.45
N PRO A 100 -0.55 -13.01 8.68
CA PRO A 100 -1.60 -12.38 9.51
C PRO A 100 -1.35 -10.91 9.85
N GLU A 101 -0.11 -10.43 9.75
CA GLU A 101 0.23 -9.03 10.01
C GLU A 101 -0.55 -8.06 9.12
N PHE A 102 -0.94 -8.47 7.92
CA PHE A 102 -1.76 -7.63 7.03
C PHE A 102 -3.17 -7.38 7.56
N LEU A 103 -3.63 -8.18 8.50
CA LEU A 103 -4.92 -7.95 9.14
C LEU A 103 -4.96 -6.61 9.89
N GLU A 104 -3.82 -6.12 10.34
CA GLU A 104 -3.73 -4.84 11.05
C GLU A 104 -4.15 -3.65 10.16
N LEU A 105 -4.00 -3.75 8.84
CA LEU A 105 -4.50 -2.72 7.92
C LEU A 105 -6.02 -2.59 8.01
N PHE A 106 -6.74 -3.71 8.02
CA PHE A 106 -8.19 -3.72 8.13
C PHE A 106 -8.65 -3.28 9.51
N ARG A 107 -7.94 -3.69 10.56
CA ARG A 107 -8.23 -3.27 11.93
C ARG A 107 -8.07 -1.78 12.11
N SER A 108 -7.03 -1.17 11.54
CA SER A 108 -6.80 0.27 11.63
C SER A 108 -7.92 1.06 10.95
N PHE A 109 -8.37 0.60 9.79
CA PHE A 109 -9.48 1.22 9.07
C PHE A 109 -10.79 1.09 9.87
N THR A 110 -11.08 -0.09 10.37
CA THR A 110 -12.28 -0.34 11.19
C THR A 110 -12.30 0.55 12.43
N ALA A 111 -11.16 0.67 13.12
CA ALA A 111 -11.03 1.52 14.29
C ALA A 111 -11.27 3.00 13.94
N ALA A 112 -10.73 3.47 12.82
CA ALA A 112 -10.96 4.84 12.33
C ALA A 112 -12.43 5.09 12.01
N CYS A 113 -13.11 4.13 11.40
CA CYS A 113 -14.54 4.21 11.11
C CYS A 113 -15.36 4.33 12.39
N ALA A 114 -15.03 3.57 13.43
CA ALA A 114 -15.74 3.62 14.71
C ALA A 114 -15.60 4.98 15.38
N VAL A 115 -14.41 5.56 15.39
CA VAL A 115 -14.16 6.90 15.93
C VAL A 115 -14.93 7.96 15.14
N ASN A 116 -14.88 7.92 13.83
CA ASN A 116 -15.56 8.88 12.98
C ASN A 116 -17.07 8.81 13.12
N ARG A 117 -17.61 7.61 13.26
CA ARG A 117 -19.05 7.41 13.52
C ARG A 117 -19.48 8.10 14.83
N THR A 118 -18.69 7.98 15.88
CA THR A 118 -18.97 8.62 17.17
C THR A 118 -18.97 10.14 17.03
N ARG A 119 -18.06 10.71 16.24
CA ARG A 119 -17.98 12.18 16.02
C ARG A 119 -19.16 12.75 15.26
N GLN A 120 -19.86 11.95 14.45
CA GLN A 120 -21.01 12.38 13.65
C GLN A 120 -22.33 12.33 14.44
N LEU A 121 -22.32 11.71 15.59
CA LEU A 121 -23.47 11.64 16.48
C LEU A 121 -23.46 12.81 17.49
#